data_3e3dcf8262bcec2e73b3904253a6aaf0
#
_entry.id   3e3dcf8262bcec2e73b3904253a6aaf0
#
_cell.length_a   1.000
_cell.length_b   1.000
_cell.length_c   1.000
_cell.angle_alpha   90.00
_cell.angle_beta   90.00
_cell.angle_gamma   90.00
#
_symmetry.space_group_name_H-M   'P 1'
#
loop_
_entity.id
_entity.type
_entity.pdbx_description
1 polymer ?
#
loop_
_entity_poly.entity_id
_entity_poly.type
_entity_poly.pdbx_seq_one_letter_code
_entity_poly.pdbx_strand_id
1 'polypeptide(L)'
;MRLFGEDGDALARAGADVGALRALEDEVAAAVASLPRGGSADAHVHLGRDADGHALDAVGLLADLERWELESAVCVPANEPGPDKQFAAANAAVLAAAEAAPGRVIPF
;
A
#
# COMPACT_ATOMS: atom_id res chain seq x y z
N MET A 1 0.20 -1.90 -15.51
CA MET A 1 0.28 -2.24 -14.07
C MET A 1 0.39 -3.77 -13.98
N ARG A 2 1.35 -4.28 -13.24
CA ARG A 2 1.42 -5.72 -12.93
C ARG A 2 1.16 -5.89 -11.44
N LEU A 3 0.04 -6.48 -11.08
CA LEU A 3 -0.36 -6.74 -9.69
C LEU A 3 0.49 -7.86 -9.06
N PHE A 4 0.96 -8.80 -9.89
CA PHE A 4 1.73 -9.96 -9.44
C PHE A 4 3.16 -9.90 -9.97
N GLY A 5 3.91 -8.89 -9.65
CA GLY A 5 5.34 -8.69 -9.89
C GLY A 5 6.12 -9.72 -10.72
N GLU A 6 7.37 -9.96 -10.38
CA GLU A 6 8.24 -10.96 -11.03
C GLU A 6 8.01 -12.40 -10.50
N ASP A 7 7.05 -12.59 -9.58
CA ASP A 7 6.81 -13.87 -8.90
C ASP A 7 5.91 -14.86 -9.66
N GLY A 8 5.72 -14.66 -10.97
CA GLY A 8 4.96 -15.60 -11.82
C GLY A 8 5.46 -17.05 -11.69
N ASP A 9 6.76 -17.26 -11.49
CA ASP A 9 7.35 -18.58 -11.30
C ASP A 9 6.98 -19.21 -9.95
N ALA A 10 6.86 -18.42 -8.88
CA ALA A 10 6.41 -18.91 -7.58
C ALA A 10 4.94 -19.32 -7.61
N LEU A 11 4.10 -18.52 -8.26
CA LEU A 11 2.68 -18.82 -8.45
C LEU A 11 2.48 -20.08 -9.31
N ALA A 12 3.24 -20.23 -10.38
CA ALA A 12 3.20 -21.43 -11.23
C ALA A 12 3.61 -22.69 -10.44
N ARG A 13 4.68 -22.59 -9.61
CA ARG A 13 5.10 -23.69 -8.73
C ARG A 13 4.03 -24.05 -7.68
N ALA A 14 3.24 -23.06 -7.25
CA ALA A 14 2.10 -23.27 -6.34
C ALA A 14 0.84 -23.83 -7.06
N GLY A 15 0.91 -24.09 -8.35
CA GLY A 15 -0.19 -24.64 -9.14
C GLY A 15 -1.20 -23.62 -9.65
N ALA A 16 -0.87 -22.32 -9.58
CA ALA A 16 -1.74 -21.28 -10.13
C ALA A 16 -1.66 -21.22 -11.67
N ASP A 17 -2.79 -20.98 -12.30
CA ASP A 17 -2.84 -20.66 -13.73
C ASP A 17 -2.40 -19.20 -13.96
N VAL A 18 -1.09 -19.03 -14.22
CA VAL A 18 -0.47 -17.72 -14.42
C VAL A 18 -1.03 -17.04 -15.67
N GLY A 19 -1.45 -17.80 -16.68
CA GLY A 19 -2.08 -17.25 -17.89
C GLY A 19 -3.43 -16.61 -17.57
N ALA A 20 -4.27 -17.30 -16.81
CA ALA A 20 -5.57 -16.78 -16.37
C ALA A 20 -5.40 -15.55 -15.43
N LEU A 21 -4.40 -15.57 -14.53
CA LEU A 21 -4.11 -14.43 -13.65
C LEU A 21 -3.69 -13.20 -14.46
N ARG A 22 -2.83 -13.36 -15.47
CA ARG A 22 -2.42 -12.24 -16.32
C ARG A 22 -3.56 -11.68 -17.16
N ALA A 23 -4.42 -12.55 -17.70
CA ALA A 23 -5.61 -12.11 -18.41
C ALA A 23 -6.54 -11.28 -17.50
N LEU A 24 -6.71 -11.70 -16.25
CA LEU A 24 -7.47 -10.95 -15.25
C LEU A 24 -6.81 -9.61 -14.92
N GLU A 25 -5.47 -9.57 -14.79
CA GLU A 25 -4.74 -8.31 -14.61
C GLU A 25 -5.00 -7.31 -15.75
N ASP A 26 -4.93 -7.80 -16.99
CA ASP A 26 -5.17 -6.95 -18.17
C ASP A 26 -6.61 -6.44 -18.21
N GLU A 27 -7.59 -7.28 -17.84
CA GLU A 27 -9.00 -6.89 -17.75
C GLU A 27 -9.21 -5.83 -16.65
N VAL A 28 -8.64 -6.04 -15.46
CA VAL A 28 -8.70 -5.07 -14.35
C VAL A 28 -8.01 -3.78 -14.74
N ALA A 29 -6.82 -3.84 -15.34
CA ALA A 29 -6.09 -2.65 -15.79
C ALA A 29 -6.90 -1.85 -16.82
N ALA A 30 -7.57 -2.50 -17.77
CA ALA A 30 -8.44 -1.85 -18.73
C ALA A 30 -9.65 -1.20 -18.06
N ALA A 31 -10.28 -1.88 -17.11
CA ALA A 31 -11.40 -1.35 -16.34
C ALA A 31 -10.99 -0.11 -15.52
N VAL A 32 -9.86 -0.19 -14.81
CA VAL A 32 -9.31 0.92 -14.01
C VAL A 32 -8.94 2.11 -14.89
N ALA A 33 -8.34 1.86 -16.08
CA ALA A 33 -7.98 2.92 -17.02
C ALA A 33 -9.18 3.72 -17.54
N SER A 34 -10.38 3.13 -17.49
CA SER A 34 -11.63 3.79 -17.86
C SER A 34 -12.24 4.68 -16.77
N LEU A 35 -11.75 4.57 -15.53
CA LEU A 35 -12.25 5.37 -14.42
C LEU A 35 -11.77 6.82 -14.51
N PRO A 36 -12.56 7.78 -14.00
CA PRO A 36 -12.10 9.17 -13.90
C PRO A 36 -10.79 9.24 -13.10
N ARG A 37 -9.78 9.91 -13.65
CA ARG A 37 -8.53 10.16 -12.95
C ARG A 37 -8.67 11.39 -12.06
N GLY A 38 -8.09 11.34 -10.87
CA GLY A 38 -8.12 12.39 -9.87
C GLY A 38 -9.06 12.07 -8.72
N GLY A 39 -8.69 12.45 -7.51
CA GLY A 39 -9.44 12.20 -6.28
C GLY A 39 -9.36 10.76 -5.78
N SER A 40 -8.52 9.92 -6.36
CA SER A 40 -8.36 8.54 -5.90
C SER A 40 -7.52 8.48 -4.64
N ALA A 41 -7.96 7.71 -3.65
CA ALA A 41 -7.26 7.51 -2.39
C ALA A 41 -7.18 6.03 -2.02
N ASP A 42 -6.10 5.63 -1.36
CA ASP A 42 -6.05 4.37 -0.65
C ASP A 42 -6.73 4.55 0.71
N ALA A 43 -7.75 3.79 0.98
CA ALA A 43 -8.58 3.95 2.17
C ALA A 43 -8.00 3.26 3.43
N HIS A 44 -6.92 2.48 3.30
CA HIS A 44 -6.37 1.72 4.43
C HIS A 44 -4.91 1.32 4.20
N VAL A 45 -4.00 2.09 4.76
CA VAL A 45 -2.57 1.83 4.69
C VAL A 45 -1.98 1.74 6.09
N HIS A 46 -1.15 0.74 6.34
CA HIS A 46 -0.40 0.59 7.58
C HIS A 46 1.00 1.21 7.44
N LEU A 47 1.30 2.25 8.22
CA LEU A 47 2.64 2.81 8.35
C LEU A 47 3.37 2.22 9.55
N GLY A 48 4.65 1.90 9.37
CA GLY A 48 5.49 1.31 10.40
C GLY A 48 5.96 -0.09 10.03
N ARG A 49 6.21 -0.90 11.01
CA ARG A 49 6.64 -2.30 10.85
C ARG A 49 5.64 -3.22 11.52
N ASP A 50 5.21 -4.25 10.82
CA ASP A 50 4.34 -5.27 11.35
C ASP A 50 5.12 -6.43 12.02
N ALA A 51 4.39 -7.35 12.63
CA ALA A 51 4.95 -8.51 13.31
C ALA A 51 5.63 -9.50 12.34
N ASP A 52 5.26 -9.49 11.07
CA ASP A 52 5.81 -10.36 10.03
C ASP A 52 7.06 -9.76 9.38
N GLY A 53 7.45 -8.56 9.80
CA GLY A 53 8.66 -7.87 9.34
C GLY A 53 8.46 -6.98 8.12
N HIS A 54 7.25 -6.86 7.58
CA HIS A 54 6.97 -5.88 6.55
C HIS A 54 7.06 -4.47 7.13
N ALA A 55 7.59 -3.56 6.34
CA ALA A 55 7.75 -2.18 6.76
C ALA A 55 7.41 -1.21 5.63
N LEU A 56 6.67 -0.17 5.97
CA LEU A 56 6.39 0.95 5.08
C LEU A 56 6.61 2.24 5.85
N ASP A 57 7.50 3.07 5.36
CA ASP A 57 7.70 4.43 5.88
C ASP A 57 7.01 5.48 5.00
N ALA A 58 7.06 6.74 5.43
CA ALA A 58 6.43 7.83 4.70
C ALA A 58 7.02 8.02 3.29
N VAL A 59 8.32 7.78 3.11
CA VAL A 59 8.98 7.92 1.81
C VAL A 59 8.52 6.82 0.85
N GLY A 60 8.48 5.58 1.32
CA GLY A 60 7.95 4.45 0.56
C GLY A 60 6.48 4.63 0.19
N LEU A 61 5.66 5.09 1.15
CA LEU A 61 4.25 5.39 0.88
C LEU A 61 4.08 6.44 -0.21
N LEU A 62 4.80 7.55 -0.14
CA LEU A 62 4.70 8.61 -1.15
C LEU A 62 5.14 8.10 -2.53
N ALA A 63 6.17 7.28 -2.59
CA ALA A 63 6.59 6.63 -3.85
C ALA A 63 5.51 5.69 -4.40
N ASP A 64 4.83 4.93 -3.55
CA ASP A 64 3.72 4.07 -3.95
C ASP A 64 2.51 4.89 -4.44
N LEU A 65 2.16 5.99 -3.76
CA LEU A 65 1.10 6.88 -4.22
C LEU A 65 1.40 7.44 -5.63
N GLU A 66 2.64 7.87 -5.90
CA GLU A 66 3.04 8.30 -7.24
C GLU A 66 2.96 7.15 -8.25
N ARG A 67 3.47 5.98 -7.89
CA ARG A 67 3.46 4.79 -8.76
C ARG A 67 2.06 4.37 -9.17
N TRP A 68 1.10 4.47 -8.25
CA TRP A 68 -0.28 4.05 -8.46
C TRP A 68 -1.22 5.19 -8.88
N GLU A 69 -0.67 6.39 -9.08
CA GLU A 69 -1.44 7.60 -9.42
C GLU A 69 -2.54 7.92 -8.40
N LEU A 70 -2.27 7.69 -7.10
CA LEU A 70 -3.18 8.00 -5.99
C LEU A 70 -2.86 9.38 -5.42
N GLU A 71 -3.89 10.13 -5.07
CA GLU A 71 -3.71 11.47 -4.47
C GLU A 71 -3.36 11.40 -2.99
N SER A 72 -3.94 10.46 -2.27
CA SER A 72 -3.78 10.36 -0.82
C SER A 72 -3.95 8.93 -0.31
N ALA A 73 -3.56 8.73 0.95
CA ALA A 73 -3.82 7.49 1.68
C ALA A 73 -4.29 7.79 3.09
N VAL A 74 -5.28 7.04 3.56
CA VAL A 74 -5.68 7.00 4.97
C VAL A 74 -4.76 6.02 5.69
N CYS A 75 -3.98 6.54 6.63
CA CYS A 75 -2.91 5.82 7.28
C CYS A 75 -3.21 5.53 8.74
N VAL A 76 -3.06 4.27 9.10
CA VAL A 76 -3.08 3.79 10.48
C VAL A 76 -1.70 3.26 10.86
N PRO A 77 -1.32 3.23 12.14
CA PRO A 77 -0.07 2.63 12.54
C PRO A 77 -0.10 1.12 12.34
N ALA A 78 1.02 0.55 11.91
CA ALA A 78 1.22 -0.89 11.96
C ALA A 78 1.29 -1.36 13.42
N ASN A 79 0.89 -2.60 13.66
CA ASN A 79 1.05 -3.22 14.98
C ASN A 79 2.53 -3.45 15.24
N GLU A 80 3.15 -2.59 16.04
CA GLU A 80 4.50 -2.82 16.53
C GLU A 80 4.48 -3.77 17.74
N PRO A 81 5.22 -4.87 17.70
CA PRO A 81 5.45 -5.69 18.88
C PRO A 81 6.40 -4.94 19.84
N GLY A 82 5.85 -4.26 20.80
CA GLY A 82 6.59 -3.56 21.84
C GLY A 82 6.35 -4.16 23.23
N PRO A 83 7.29 -4.07 24.18
CA PRO A 83 7.15 -4.63 25.51
C PRO A 83 5.99 -4.02 26.30
N ASP A 84 5.64 -2.80 26.04
CA ASP A 84 4.61 -2.00 26.72
C ASP A 84 3.28 -1.98 25.96
N LYS A 85 3.19 -2.56 24.76
CA LYS A 85 2.00 -2.54 23.91
C LYS A 85 1.37 -1.16 23.75
N GLN A 86 2.19 -0.11 23.86
CA GLN A 86 1.75 1.25 23.66
C GLN A 86 2.01 1.67 22.23
N PHE A 87 0.99 2.14 21.58
CA PHE A 87 1.06 2.59 20.18
C PHE A 87 1.51 4.04 20.04
N ALA A 88 2.03 4.67 21.10
CA ALA A 88 2.38 6.09 21.09
C ALA A 88 3.43 6.43 20.03
N ALA A 89 4.49 5.61 19.90
CA ALA A 89 5.54 5.82 18.90
C ALA A 89 5.01 5.59 17.48
N ALA A 90 4.20 4.56 17.28
CA ALA A 90 3.60 4.24 15.99
C ALA A 90 2.60 5.34 15.55
N ASN A 91 1.78 5.83 16.46
CA ASN A 91 0.87 6.95 16.22
C ASN A 91 1.66 8.24 15.90
N ALA A 92 2.74 8.52 16.64
CA ALA A 92 3.58 9.69 16.38
C ALA A 92 4.24 9.64 14.99
N ALA A 93 4.63 8.45 14.51
CA ALA A 93 5.18 8.29 13.16
C ALA A 93 4.14 8.59 12.06
N VAL A 94 2.89 8.16 12.24
CA VAL A 94 1.79 8.48 11.30
C VAL A 94 1.50 9.98 11.29
N LEU A 95 1.47 10.62 12.47
CA LEU A 95 1.26 12.07 12.57
C LEU A 95 2.41 12.85 11.92
N ALA A 96 3.66 12.45 12.15
CA ALA A 96 4.83 13.09 11.53
C ALA A 96 4.80 12.92 9.99
N ALA A 97 4.37 11.78 9.48
CA ALA A 97 4.18 11.57 8.05
C ALA A 97 3.09 12.49 7.47
N ALA A 98 1.99 12.67 8.18
CA ALA A 98 0.92 13.58 7.78
C ALA A 98 1.36 15.06 7.80
N GLU A 99 2.16 15.47 8.77
CA GLU A 99 2.75 16.81 8.83
C GLU A 99 3.74 17.06 7.69
N ALA A 100 4.54 16.04 7.32
CA ALA A 100 5.52 16.13 6.24
C ALA A 100 4.86 16.12 4.85
N ALA A 101 3.69 15.50 4.71
CA ALA A 101 2.97 15.37 3.43
C ALA A 101 1.48 15.74 3.59
N PRO A 102 1.16 17.02 3.84
CA PRO A 102 -0.22 17.47 4.07
C PRO A 102 -1.13 17.13 2.90
N GLY A 103 -2.29 16.57 3.19
CA GLY A 103 -3.27 16.16 2.19
C GLY A 103 -2.93 14.88 1.42
N ARG A 104 -1.68 14.40 1.50
CA ARG A 104 -1.27 13.11 0.90
C ARG A 104 -1.37 11.97 1.91
N VAL A 105 -0.98 12.21 3.14
CA VAL A 105 -1.09 11.28 4.26
C VAL A 105 -2.19 11.79 5.19
N ILE A 106 -3.25 11.01 5.34
CA ILE A 106 -4.39 11.31 6.19
C ILE A 106 -4.33 10.40 7.42
N PRO A 107 -3.98 10.92 8.61
CA PRO A 107 -3.86 10.10 9.81
C PRO A 107 -5.24 9.68 10.32
N PHE A 108 -5.33 8.42 10.75
CA PHE A 108 -6.57 7.85 11.30
C PHE A 108 -6.30 7.09 12.60
#